data_143e4447ab025cbeed052cf050906543
#
_entry.id   143e4447ab025cbeed052cf050906543
#
_cell.length_a   1.000
_cell.length_b   1.000
_cell.length_c   1.000
_cell.angle_alpha   90.00
_cell.angle_beta   90.00
_cell.angle_gamma   90.00
#
_symmetry.space_group_name_H-M   'P 1'
#
loop_
_entity.id
_entity.type
_entity.pdbx_description
1 polymer ?
#
loop_
_entity_poly.entity_id
_entity_poly.type
_entity_poly.pdbx_seq_one_letter_code
_entity_poly.pdbx_strand_id
1 'polypeptide(L)'
;MALLLAGCGKFDDLFELMEVAEAVETELAERHGLECRVMVNKVNGRLTTVNVGLDQEEAGDLTVADIVALVEPSVRRHFAETPEILMITIMIRK
;
A
#
# COMPACT_ATOMS: atom_id res chain seq x y z
N MET A 1 24.04 14.49 -16.22
CA MET A 1 23.26 13.32 -15.83
C MET A 1 23.10 13.20 -14.33
N ALA A 2 24.17 13.26 -13.59
CA ALA A 2 24.10 13.17 -12.12
C ALA A 2 23.26 14.29 -11.51
N LEU A 3 23.31 15.48 -12.11
CA LEU A 3 22.53 16.61 -11.63
C LEU A 3 21.03 16.41 -11.80
N LEU A 4 20.65 15.76 -12.90
CA LEU A 4 19.26 15.44 -13.13
C LEU A 4 18.74 14.45 -12.12
N LEU A 5 19.57 13.44 -11.79
CA LEU A 5 19.20 12.45 -10.78
C LEU A 5 19.04 13.11 -9.43
N ALA A 6 19.92 14.01 -9.07
CA ALA A 6 19.82 14.73 -7.81
C ALA A 6 18.55 15.59 -7.76
N GLY A 7 18.22 16.25 -8.88
CA GLY A 7 17.02 17.07 -8.96
C GLY A 7 15.74 16.26 -8.95
N CYS A 8 15.82 15.00 -9.39
CA CYS A 8 14.67 14.11 -9.47
C CYS A 8 14.51 13.19 -8.26
N GLY A 9 15.34 13.37 -7.22
CA GLY A 9 15.33 12.50 -6.06
C GLY A 9 13.97 12.37 -5.41
N LYS A 10 13.25 13.47 -5.29
CA LYS A 10 11.90 13.47 -4.71
C LYS A 10 10.90 12.75 -5.60
N PHE A 11 11.05 12.87 -6.91
CA PHE A 11 10.20 12.16 -7.86
C PHE A 11 10.50 10.68 -7.84
N ASP A 12 11.77 10.30 -7.72
CA ASP A 12 12.17 8.91 -7.65
C ASP A 12 11.56 8.24 -6.43
N ASP A 13 11.56 8.91 -5.28
CA ASP A 13 10.93 8.39 -4.07
C ASP A 13 9.43 8.20 -4.27
N LEU A 14 8.79 9.17 -4.90
CA LEU A 14 7.36 9.08 -5.17
C LEU A 14 7.05 7.92 -6.12
N PHE A 15 7.82 7.79 -7.20
CA PHE A 15 7.65 6.69 -8.13
C PHE A 15 7.91 5.34 -7.48
N GLU A 16 8.94 5.25 -6.65
CA GLU A 16 9.21 4.02 -5.90
C GLU A 16 8.03 3.64 -5.03
N LEU A 17 7.46 4.61 -4.32
CA LEU A 17 6.31 4.35 -3.46
C LEU A 17 5.10 3.90 -4.27
N MET A 18 4.88 4.50 -5.43
CA MET A 18 3.80 4.09 -6.31
C MET A 18 4.00 2.67 -6.83
N GLU A 19 5.23 2.33 -7.21
CA GLU A 19 5.56 0.99 -7.68
C GLU A 19 5.37 -0.03 -6.58
N VAL A 20 5.79 0.30 -5.37
CA VAL A 20 5.64 -0.59 -4.22
C VAL A 20 4.16 -0.78 -3.89
N ALA A 21 3.39 0.30 -3.92
CA ALA A 21 1.95 0.24 -3.69
C ALA A 21 1.28 -0.67 -4.74
N GLU A 22 1.65 -0.50 -6.01
CA GLU A 22 1.12 -1.35 -7.07
C GLU A 22 1.53 -2.81 -6.90
N ALA A 23 2.74 -3.06 -6.42
CA ALA A 23 3.21 -4.42 -6.18
C ALA A 23 2.37 -5.11 -5.10
N VAL A 24 2.02 -4.38 -4.04
CA VAL A 24 1.13 -4.90 -3.00
C VAL A 24 -0.25 -5.18 -3.58
N GLU A 25 -0.80 -4.23 -4.34
CA GLU A 25 -2.11 -4.41 -4.98
C GLU A 25 -2.13 -5.64 -5.89
N THR A 26 -1.09 -5.78 -6.69
CA THR A 26 -0.98 -6.90 -7.63
C THR A 26 -0.86 -8.22 -6.88
N GLU A 27 -0.03 -8.29 -5.87
CA GLU A 27 0.14 -9.51 -5.09
C GLU A 27 -1.16 -9.94 -4.42
N LEU A 28 -1.87 -8.99 -3.81
CA LEU A 28 -3.13 -9.30 -3.15
C LEU A 28 -4.19 -9.78 -4.14
N ALA A 29 -4.25 -9.14 -5.31
CA ALA A 29 -5.19 -9.54 -6.34
C ALA A 29 -4.86 -10.93 -6.90
N GLU A 30 -3.60 -11.17 -7.21
CA GLU A 30 -3.21 -12.43 -7.86
C GLU A 30 -3.17 -13.62 -6.91
N ARG A 31 -2.67 -13.41 -5.69
CA ARG A 31 -2.54 -14.52 -4.74
C ARG A 31 -3.79 -14.78 -3.93
N HIS A 32 -4.55 -13.75 -3.64
CA HIS A 32 -5.67 -13.87 -2.72
C HIS A 32 -7.00 -13.46 -3.34
N GLY A 33 -7.00 -13.04 -4.59
CA GLY A 33 -8.20 -12.58 -5.26
C GLY A 33 -8.79 -11.34 -4.61
N LEU A 34 -7.96 -10.55 -3.93
CA LEU A 34 -8.42 -9.38 -3.18
C LEU A 34 -8.00 -8.12 -3.91
N GLU A 35 -8.95 -7.48 -4.57
CA GLU A 35 -8.70 -6.22 -5.25
C GLU A 35 -8.77 -5.08 -4.25
N CYS A 36 -7.72 -4.28 -4.21
CA CYS A 36 -7.61 -3.20 -3.25
C CYS A 36 -6.86 -2.01 -3.85
N ARG A 37 -6.91 -0.90 -3.14
CA ARG A 37 -6.12 0.28 -3.46
C ARG A 37 -5.19 0.57 -2.31
N VAL A 38 -3.92 0.77 -2.63
CA VAL A 38 -2.91 1.07 -1.62
C VAL A 38 -2.50 2.52 -1.76
N MET A 39 -2.66 3.28 -0.69
CA MET A 39 -2.27 4.68 -0.62
C MET A 39 -1.20 4.83 0.45
N VAL A 40 -0.20 5.63 0.15
CA VAL A 40 0.97 5.77 1.00
C VAL A 40 1.13 7.24 1.40
N ASN A 41 1.43 7.46 2.67
CA ASN A 41 1.72 8.80 3.16
C ASN A 41 3.09 8.82 3.83
N LYS A 42 3.90 9.79 3.44
CA LYS A 42 5.23 9.99 3.98
C LYS A 42 5.33 11.40 4.55
N VAL A 43 5.93 11.53 5.72
CA VAL A 43 6.14 12.83 6.35
C VAL A 43 7.60 12.93 6.76
N ASN A 44 8.27 13.98 6.27
CA ASN A 44 9.69 14.22 6.57
C ASN A 44 10.57 13.01 6.25
N GLY A 45 10.29 12.35 5.15
CA GLY A 45 11.07 11.20 4.71
C GLY A 45 10.75 9.90 5.43
N ARG A 46 9.81 9.91 6.37
CA ARG A 46 9.41 8.71 7.11
C ARG A 46 8.07 8.20 6.61
N LEU A 47 7.98 6.90 6.45
CA LEU A 47 6.73 6.26 6.07
C LEU A 47 5.78 6.25 7.26
N THR A 48 4.74 7.07 7.20
CA THR A 48 3.81 7.20 8.31
C THR A 48 2.62 6.28 8.17
N THR A 49 1.99 6.26 7.02
CA THR A 49 0.75 5.51 6.85
C THR A 49 0.75 4.76 5.52
N VAL A 50 0.36 3.51 5.59
CA VAL A 50 -0.04 2.73 4.41
C VAL A 50 -1.52 2.41 4.61
N ASN A 51 -2.35 2.88 3.70
CA ASN A 51 -3.79 2.67 3.75
C ASN A 51 -4.20 1.73 2.64
N VAL A 52 -4.82 0.62 3.01
CA VAL A 52 -5.35 -0.34 2.05
C VAL A 52 -6.86 -0.22 2.03
N GLY A 53 -7.39 0.24 0.91
CA GLY A 53 -8.82 0.44 0.73
C GLY A 53 -9.45 -0.71 -0.03
N LEU A 54 -10.56 -1.19 0.47
CA LEU A 54 -11.32 -2.28 -0.12
C LEU A 54 -12.77 -1.87 -0.29
N ASP A 55 -13.39 -2.25 -1.42
CA ASP A 55 -14.84 -2.15 -1.54
C ASP A 55 -15.47 -3.20 -0.63
N GLN A 56 -16.64 -2.90 -0.13
CA GLN A 56 -17.39 -3.83 0.72
C GLN A 56 -17.55 -5.20 0.06
N GLU A 57 -17.78 -5.21 -1.26
CA GLU A 57 -17.90 -6.45 -2.01
C GLU A 57 -16.64 -7.30 -1.96
N GLU A 58 -15.48 -6.65 -2.03
CA GLU A 58 -14.20 -7.35 -1.96
C GLU A 58 -13.93 -7.91 -0.56
N ALA A 59 -14.31 -7.13 0.46
CA ALA A 59 -14.15 -7.58 1.85
C ALA A 59 -15.03 -8.79 2.13
N GLY A 60 -16.26 -8.79 1.59
CA GLY A 60 -17.17 -9.92 1.71
C GLY A 60 -17.37 -10.34 3.15
N ASP A 61 -17.15 -11.63 3.41
CA ASP A 61 -17.29 -12.20 4.74
C ASP A 61 -16.00 -12.18 5.57
N LEU A 62 -14.94 -11.57 5.02
CA LEU A 62 -13.67 -11.50 5.74
C LEU A 62 -13.80 -10.59 6.96
N THR A 63 -13.24 -11.03 8.07
CA THR A 63 -13.14 -10.17 9.25
C THR A 63 -11.97 -9.21 9.08
N VAL A 64 -11.91 -8.19 9.92
CA VAL A 64 -10.77 -7.28 9.92
C VAL A 64 -9.47 -8.07 10.17
N ALA A 65 -9.52 -9.04 11.09
CA ALA A 65 -8.34 -9.88 11.36
C ALA A 65 -7.90 -10.66 10.14
N ASP A 66 -8.85 -11.20 9.37
CA ASP A 66 -8.54 -11.92 8.14
C ASP A 66 -7.87 -11.01 7.12
N ILE A 67 -8.39 -9.81 6.96
CA ILE A 67 -7.85 -8.83 6.01
C ILE A 67 -6.42 -8.44 6.42
N VAL A 68 -6.21 -8.16 7.70
CA VAL A 68 -4.89 -7.82 8.21
C VAL A 68 -3.91 -8.96 7.97
N ALA A 69 -4.34 -10.20 8.19
CA ALA A 69 -3.49 -11.37 7.98
C ALA A 69 -3.05 -11.53 6.52
N LEU A 70 -3.87 -11.08 5.58
CA LEU A 70 -3.52 -11.10 4.16
C LEU A 70 -2.64 -9.90 3.77
N VAL A 71 -2.99 -8.73 4.27
CA VAL A 71 -2.39 -7.46 3.85
C VAL A 71 -1.02 -7.22 4.48
N GLU A 72 -0.90 -7.46 5.78
CA GLU A 72 0.32 -7.14 6.52
C GLU A 72 1.57 -7.81 5.96
N PRO A 73 1.56 -9.13 5.66
CA PRO A 73 2.74 -9.77 5.09
C PRO A 73 3.16 -9.16 3.75
N SER A 74 2.19 -8.78 2.93
CA SER A 74 2.46 -8.18 1.63
C SER A 74 3.11 -6.81 1.79
N VAL A 75 2.60 -6.01 2.70
CA VAL A 75 3.18 -4.70 2.99
C VAL A 75 4.61 -4.87 3.50
N ARG A 76 4.85 -5.80 4.39
CA ARG A 76 6.21 -6.04 4.91
C ARG A 76 7.18 -6.48 3.83
N ARG A 77 6.71 -7.30 2.89
CA ARG A 77 7.58 -7.80 1.82
C ARG A 77 8.00 -6.70 0.86
N HIS A 78 7.09 -5.82 0.55
CA HIS A 78 7.31 -4.84 -0.52
C HIS A 78 7.85 -3.50 -0.01
N PHE A 79 7.45 -3.08 1.18
CA PHE A 79 7.95 -1.82 1.72
C PHE A 79 9.23 -2.05 2.52
N ALA A 80 10.26 -1.26 2.20
CA ALA A 80 11.54 -1.36 2.89
C ALA A 80 11.44 -0.86 4.34
N GLU A 81 10.52 0.06 4.57
CA GLU A 81 10.32 0.68 5.87
C GLU A 81 8.95 0.26 6.42
N THR A 82 8.88 -0.06 7.70
CA THR A 82 7.62 -0.39 8.34
C THR A 82 6.83 0.90 8.59
N PRO A 83 5.60 1.00 8.11
CA PRO A 83 4.79 2.19 8.38
C PRO A 83 4.44 2.28 9.86
N GLU A 84 4.27 3.50 10.34
CA GLU A 84 3.83 3.72 11.72
C GLU A 84 2.39 3.24 11.89
N ILE A 85 1.57 3.42 10.86
CA ILE A 85 0.16 3.03 10.88
C ILE A 85 -0.14 2.26 9.60
N LEU A 86 -0.72 1.09 9.75
CA LEU A 86 -1.33 0.36 8.65
C LEU A 86 -2.85 0.50 8.81
N MET A 87 -3.48 1.19 7.86
CA MET A 87 -4.92 1.41 7.88
C MET A 87 -5.61 0.50 6.89
N ILE A 88 -6.75 -0.02 7.30
CA ILE A 88 -7.64 -0.75 6.41
C ILE A 88 -8.93 0.05 6.31
N THR A 89 -9.30 0.42 5.10
CA THR A 89 -10.51 1.21 4.87
C THR A 89 -11.48 0.38 4.05
N ILE A 90 -12.70 0.26 4.54
CA ILE A 90 -13.76 -0.42 3.80
C ILE A 90 -14.68 0.65 3.22
N MET A 91 -14.82 0.64 1.92
CA MET A 91 -15.67 1.61 1.22
C MET A 91 -17.04 1.01 0.97
N ILE A 92 -18.05 1.68 1.45
CA ILE A 92 -19.44 1.27 1.28
C ILE A 92 -20.09 2.21 0.29
N ARG A 93 -20.41 1.70 -0.87
CA ARG A 93 -21.10 2.48 -1.90
C ARG A 93 -22.60 2.41 -1.68
N LYS A 94 -23.21 3.58 -1.71
CA LYS A 94 -24.67 3.67 -1.54
C LYS A 94 -25.33 4.14 -2.81
#